data_c3800fd6f7a525debfac0f5d170ca6ef
#
_entry.id   c3800fd6f7a525debfac0f5d170ca6ef
#
_cell.length_a   1.000
_cell.length_b   1.000
_cell.length_c   1.000
_cell.angle_alpha   90.00
_cell.angle_beta   90.00
_cell.angle_gamma   90.00
#
_symmetry.space_group_name_H-M   'P 1'
#
loop_
_entity.id
_entity.type
_entity.pdbx_description
1 polymer ?
#
loop_
_entity_poly.entity_id
_entity_poly.type
_entity_poly.pdbx_seq_one_letter_code
_entity_poly.pdbx_strand_id
1 'polypeptide(L)'
;TFCEVDVRKDPIPVVPTVHYNMGGIPTNYKAEVLTLNGKESTVPGLMAIGEAACVSVHGANRLGSNSLIDLVVFGKSAANRAAELVKPGTPHETIPESETDKCLDRFDKLRNSSGSTKTSELRLSMQKTMQSKCAVFRTEKTLKEGMDQIRKPFEGMGDISVSDKSLLFNTDLVETLEFDNLIRQAMTTIDSAYHRDR
;
A
#
# COMPACT_ATOMS: atom_id res chain seq x y z
N THR A 1 16.55 -11.21 29.52
CA THR A 1 16.31 -9.92 30.10
C THR A 1 14.86 -9.48 29.93
N PHE A 2 14.42 -8.91 28.82
CA PHE A 2 13.00 -8.48 28.69
C PHE A 2 12.01 -9.64 28.49
N CYS A 3 12.45 -10.78 27.93
CA CYS A 3 11.60 -11.95 27.66
C CYS A 3 11.87 -13.11 28.63
N GLU A 4 12.68 -12.91 29.67
CA GLU A 4 13.05 -13.93 30.65
C GLU A 4 13.64 -15.23 30.05
N VAL A 5 14.17 -15.15 28.81
CA VAL A 5 14.80 -16.29 28.14
C VAL A 5 16.31 -16.26 28.34
N ASP A 6 16.88 -17.35 28.87
CA ASP A 6 18.32 -17.56 28.90
C ASP A 6 18.77 -18.14 27.54
N VAL A 7 19.23 -17.29 26.65
CA VAL A 7 19.63 -17.66 25.26
C VAL A 7 20.78 -18.67 25.19
N ARG A 8 21.43 -18.99 26.30
CA ARG A 8 22.46 -20.06 26.38
C ARG A 8 21.83 -21.43 26.55
N LYS A 9 20.56 -21.50 27.02
CA LYS A 9 19.86 -22.72 27.35
C LYS A 9 18.62 -22.94 26.47
N ASP A 10 17.92 -21.85 26.14
CA ASP A 10 16.64 -21.91 25.49
C ASP A 10 16.64 -21.10 24.17
N PRO A 11 15.93 -21.57 23.15
CA PRO A 11 15.77 -20.83 21.91
C PRO A 11 14.93 -19.56 22.13
N ILE A 12 15.26 -18.49 21.41
CA ILE A 12 14.44 -17.28 21.42
C ILE A 12 13.14 -17.56 20.67
N PRO A 13 11.96 -17.34 21.28
CA PRO A 13 10.70 -17.51 20.57
C PRO A 13 10.56 -16.45 19.49
N VAL A 14 10.21 -16.88 18.29
CA VAL A 14 9.94 -16.00 17.15
C VAL A 14 8.58 -16.29 16.56
N VAL A 15 7.94 -15.26 16.03
CA VAL A 15 6.66 -15.39 15.34
C VAL A 15 6.88 -15.02 13.88
N PRO A 16 6.44 -15.85 12.93
CA PRO A 16 6.46 -15.48 11.51
C PRO A 16 5.66 -14.21 11.29
N THR A 17 6.26 -13.23 10.62
CA THR A 17 5.61 -11.96 10.31
C THR A 17 5.94 -11.53 8.89
N VAL A 18 5.10 -10.66 8.33
CA VAL A 18 5.35 -10.09 7.01
C VAL A 18 6.57 -9.18 7.08
N HIS A 19 7.53 -9.40 6.18
CA HIS A 19 8.76 -8.62 6.08
C HIS A 19 8.81 -7.77 4.81
N TYR A 20 8.42 -8.34 3.66
CA TYR A 20 8.49 -7.71 2.36
C TYR A 20 7.24 -8.05 1.54
N ASN A 21 6.74 -7.08 0.81
CA ASN A 21 5.56 -7.26 -0.03
C ASN A 21 5.98 -7.53 -1.48
N MET A 22 6.05 -8.81 -1.87
CA MET A 22 6.28 -9.18 -3.27
C MET A 22 5.01 -8.86 -4.08
N GLY A 23 5.20 -8.24 -5.23
CA GLY A 23 4.11 -7.64 -6.00
C GLY A 23 4.21 -6.11 -5.93
N GLY A 24 3.12 -5.41 -6.15
CA GLY A 24 3.08 -3.96 -6.14
C GLY A 24 2.56 -3.38 -7.45
N ILE A 25 2.92 -2.16 -7.75
CA ILE A 25 2.54 -1.45 -8.97
C ILE A 25 3.25 -2.09 -10.17
N PRO A 26 2.54 -2.67 -11.16
CA PRO A 26 3.16 -3.30 -12.32
C PRO A 26 4.00 -2.31 -13.12
N THR A 27 5.23 -2.67 -13.43
CA THR A 27 6.13 -1.84 -14.25
C THR A 27 6.85 -2.66 -15.30
N ASN A 28 7.30 -1.99 -16.37
CA ASN A 28 8.29 -2.53 -17.28
C ASN A 28 9.72 -2.35 -16.70
N TYR A 29 10.73 -2.86 -17.42
CA TYR A 29 12.14 -2.75 -17.00
C TYR A 29 12.68 -1.30 -16.98
N LYS A 30 11.98 -0.34 -17.59
CA LYS A 30 12.27 1.09 -17.54
C LYS A 30 11.57 1.80 -16.38
N ALA A 31 10.95 1.02 -15.47
CA ALA A 31 10.17 1.50 -14.34
C ALA A 31 8.88 2.28 -14.70
N GLU A 32 8.46 2.27 -15.96
CA GLU A 32 7.18 2.89 -16.37
C GLU A 32 6.01 2.02 -15.89
N VAL A 33 5.03 2.64 -15.25
CA VAL A 33 3.84 1.94 -14.73
C VAL A 33 3.00 1.41 -15.88
N LEU A 34 2.58 0.15 -15.77
CA LEU A 34 1.75 -0.54 -16.75
C LEU A 34 0.27 -0.48 -16.36
N THR A 35 -0.59 -0.38 -17.34
CA THR A 35 -2.04 -0.56 -17.20
C THR A 35 -2.56 -1.50 -18.26
N LEU A 36 -3.66 -2.18 -17.96
CA LEU A 36 -4.31 -3.13 -18.86
C LEU A 36 -5.73 -2.68 -19.17
N ASN A 37 -5.89 -1.97 -20.29
CA ASN A 37 -7.19 -1.57 -20.85
C ASN A 37 -7.44 -2.34 -22.16
N GLY A 38 -7.63 -3.68 -22.03
CA GLY A 38 -7.70 -4.58 -23.18
C GLY A 38 -6.35 -4.91 -23.82
N LYS A 39 -5.40 -3.98 -23.82
CA LYS A 39 -4.01 -4.14 -24.24
C LYS A 39 -3.10 -3.48 -23.20
N GLU A 40 -1.98 -4.13 -22.91
CA GLU A 40 -0.95 -3.55 -22.05
C GLU A 40 -0.39 -2.25 -22.64
N SER A 41 -0.33 -1.21 -21.82
CA SER A 41 0.22 0.10 -22.18
C SER A 41 0.85 0.74 -20.93
N THR A 42 1.72 1.73 -21.17
CA THR A 42 2.31 2.53 -20.08
C THR A 42 1.39 3.68 -19.69
N VAL A 43 1.43 4.04 -18.39
CA VAL A 43 0.80 5.27 -17.89
C VAL A 43 1.82 6.42 -18.06
N PRO A 44 1.58 7.40 -18.93
CA PRO A 44 2.55 8.44 -19.21
C PRO A 44 2.91 9.25 -17.95
N GLY A 45 4.21 9.44 -17.72
CA GLY A 45 4.71 10.25 -16.60
C GLY A 45 4.67 9.58 -15.23
N LEU A 46 4.13 8.36 -15.10
CA LEU A 46 4.09 7.63 -13.85
C LEU A 46 5.13 6.49 -13.83
N MET A 47 5.96 6.50 -12.80
CA MET A 47 7.00 5.49 -12.58
C MET A 47 6.92 4.92 -11.16
N ALA A 48 7.35 3.65 -11.01
CA ALA A 48 7.49 3.01 -9.71
C ALA A 48 8.74 2.13 -9.69
N ILE A 49 9.42 2.08 -8.53
CA ILE A 49 10.64 1.30 -8.32
C ILE A 49 10.63 0.65 -6.93
N GLY A 50 11.51 -0.33 -6.73
CA GLY A 50 11.74 -0.95 -5.44
C GLY A 50 10.52 -1.71 -4.93
N GLU A 51 10.36 -1.77 -3.61
CA GLU A 51 9.30 -2.54 -2.97
C GLU A 51 7.88 -2.10 -3.37
N ALA A 52 7.68 -0.84 -3.73
CA ALA A 52 6.38 -0.35 -4.21
C ALA A 52 6.02 -0.86 -5.62
N ALA A 53 7.02 -1.27 -6.41
CA ALA A 53 6.86 -1.71 -7.79
C ALA A 53 6.86 -3.24 -7.92
N CYS A 54 6.30 -3.71 -9.03
CA CYS A 54 6.39 -5.10 -9.46
C CYS A 54 6.91 -5.18 -10.88
N VAL A 55 8.22 -5.29 -11.03
CA VAL A 55 8.89 -5.59 -12.31
C VAL A 55 9.02 -7.10 -12.54
N SER A 56 8.42 -7.92 -11.66
CA SER A 56 8.34 -9.39 -11.72
C SER A 56 9.67 -10.13 -11.56
N VAL A 57 10.67 -9.53 -10.91
CA VAL A 57 11.99 -10.16 -10.70
C VAL A 57 12.08 -11.03 -9.43
N HIS A 58 11.15 -10.90 -8.51
CA HIS A 58 11.18 -11.61 -7.23
C HIS A 58 10.29 -12.87 -7.18
N GLY A 59 9.39 -13.01 -8.12
CA GLY A 59 8.39 -14.08 -8.08
C GLY A 59 7.55 -14.03 -6.80
N ALA A 60 7.37 -15.18 -6.18
CA ALA A 60 6.57 -15.31 -4.97
C ALA A 60 7.33 -15.02 -3.68
N ASN A 61 8.64 -15.10 -3.71
CA ASN A 61 9.50 -14.90 -2.55
C ASN A 61 10.83 -14.29 -2.96
N ARG A 62 11.12 -13.11 -2.47
CA ARG A 62 12.37 -12.41 -2.72
C ARG A 62 13.53 -13.11 -2.01
N LEU A 63 14.62 -13.36 -2.75
CA LEU A 63 15.87 -13.81 -2.15
C LEU A 63 16.48 -12.73 -1.25
N GLY A 64 17.15 -13.16 -0.21
CA GLY A 64 17.87 -12.28 0.71
C GLY A 64 18.78 -11.30 -0.04
N SER A 65 18.84 -10.05 0.39
CA SER A 65 19.60 -8.93 -0.18
C SER A 65 19.16 -8.41 -1.56
N ASN A 66 18.32 -9.13 -2.31
CA ASN A 66 17.90 -8.73 -3.65
C ASN A 66 17.02 -7.45 -3.65
N SER A 67 16.43 -7.09 -2.52
CA SER A 67 15.72 -5.81 -2.40
C SER A 67 16.63 -4.61 -2.68
N LEU A 68 17.85 -4.61 -2.14
CA LEU A 68 18.80 -3.51 -2.36
C LEU A 68 19.26 -3.44 -3.81
N ILE A 69 19.46 -4.59 -4.46
CA ILE A 69 19.83 -4.66 -5.88
C ILE A 69 18.71 -4.11 -6.75
N ASP A 70 17.49 -4.50 -6.48
CA ASP A 70 16.28 -4.00 -7.15
C ASP A 70 16.19 -2.47 -7.07
N LEU A 71 16.29 -1.90 -5.86
CA LEU A 71 16.26 -0.45 -5.65
C LEU A 71 17.29 0.29 -6.50
N VAL A 72 18.53 -0.21 -6.54
CA VAL A 72 19.65 0.43 -7.26
C VAL A 72 19.47 0.29 -8.78
N VAL A 73 19.17 -0.92 -9.26
CA VAL A 73 19.07 -1.21 -10.70
C VAL A 73 17.90 -0.47 -11.33
N PHE A 74 16.69 -0.62 -10.76
CA PHE A 74 15.51 0.01 -11.34
C PHE A 74 15.42 1.50 -11.00
N GLY A 75 16.01 1.96 -9.89
CA GLY A 75 16.19 3.38 -9.62
C GLY A 75 17.05 4.07 -10.69
N LYS A 76 18.16 3.44 -11.09
CA LYS A 76 19.00 3.92 -12.19
C LYS A 76 18.26 3.88 -13.53
N SER A 77 17.51 2.79 -13.79
CA SER A 77 16.72 2.66 -15.01
C SER A 77 15.63 3.75 -15.12
N ALA A 78 14.90 4.01 -14.02
CA ALA A 78 13.92 5.08 -13.95
C ALA A 78 14.54 6.46 -14.19
N ALA A 79 15.69 6.75 -13.56
CA ALA A 79 16.39 8.03 -13.74
C ALA A 79 16.84 8.24 -15.20
N ASN A 80 17.38 7.21 -15.84
CA ASN A 80 17.73 7.27 -17.26
C ASN A 80 16.50 7.52 -18.15
N ARG A 81 15.40 6.80 -17.86
CA ARG A 81 14.16 6.97 -18.61
C ARG A 81 13.54 8.35 -18.42
N ALA A 82 13.54 8.85 -17.19
CA ALA A 82 13.08 10.22 -16.91
C ALA A 82 13.90 11.26 -17.70
N ALA A 83 15.23 11.11 -17.76
CA ALA A 83 16.11 11.98 -18.56
C ALA A 83 15.86 11.89 -20.07
N GLU A 84 15.34 10.76 -20.57
CA GLU A 84 14.90 10.64 -21.97
C GLU A 84 13.59 11.42 -22.24
N LEU A 85 12.65 11.35 -21.28
CA LEU A 85 11.30 11.90 -21.42
C LEU A 85 11.22 13.39 -21.10
N VAL A 86 11.96 13.83 -20.07
CA VAL A 86 11.91 15.20 -19.55
C VAL A 86 13.21 15.91 -19.88
N LYS A 87 13.10 17.01 -20.60
CA LYS A 87 14.28 17.85 -20.92
C LYS A 87 14.28 19.11 -20.04
N PRO A 88 15.45 19.55 -19.56
CA PRO A 88 15.55 20.80 -18.82
C PRO A 88 14.94 21.96 -19.63
N GLY A 89 14.15 22.79 -18.97
CA GLY A 89 13.46 23.93 -19.59
C GLY A 89 12.18 23.59 -20.38
N THR A 90 11.75 22.33 -20.43
CA THR A 90 10.44 21.98 -20.97
C THR A 90 9.34 22.62 -20.12
N PRO A 91 8.39 23.37 -20.72
CA PRO A 91 7.27 23.92 -19.98
C PRO A 91 6.43 22.81 -19.33
N HIS A 92 6.00 23.04 -18.10
CA HIS A 92 5.01 22.16 -17.46
C HIS A 92 3.63 22.43 -18.04
N GLU A 93 2.84 21.36 -18.20
CA GLU A 93 1.41 21.50 -18.46
C GLU A 93 0.73 22.19 -17.28
N THR A 94 -0.24 23.03 -17.57
CA THR A 94 -1.04 23.68 -16.54
C THR A 94 -1.95 22.63 -15.90
N ILE A 95 -1.80 22.45 -14.58
CA ILE A 95 -2.71 21.59 -13.82
C ILE A 95 -4.05 22.34 -13.69
N PRO A 96 -5.18 21.73 -14.09
CA PRO A 96 -6.49 22.34 -13.90
C PRO A 96 -6.75 22.62 -12.40
N GLU A 97 -7.27 23.80 -12.08
CA GLU A 97 -7.62 24.16 -10.69
C GLU A 97 -8.55 23.12 -10.03
N SER A 98 -9.46 22.54 -10.82
CA SER A 98 -10.36 21.48 -10.36
C SER A 98 -9.64 20.24 -9.77
N GLU A 99 -8.40 19.96 -10.13
CA GLU A 99 -7.65 18.84 -9.55
C GLU A 99 -7.13 19.19 -8.15
N THR A 100 -6.74 20.44 -7.96
CA THR A 100 -6.40 20.96 -6.61
C THR A 100 -7.64 20.96 -5.71
N ASP A 101 -8.76 21.46 -6.22
CA ASP A 101 -10.03 21.49 -5.48
C ASP A 101 -10.47 20.11 -5.04
N LYS A 102 -10.38 19.09 -5.88
CA LYS A 102 -10.70 17.70 -5.53
C LYS A 102 -9.83 17.18 -4.36
N CYS A 103 -8.55 17.53 -4.34
CA CYS A 103 -7.65 17.13 -3.24
C CYS A 103 -8.02 17.83 -1.93
N LEU A 104 -8.33 19.14 -2.00
CA LEU A 104 -8.75 19.92 -0.84
C LEU A 104 -10.10 19.46 -0.31
N ASP A 105 -11.06 19.21 -1.18
CA ASP A 105 -12.39 18.70 -0.83
C ASP A 105 -12.30 17.34 -0.13
N ARG A 106 -11.45 16.43 -0.65
CA ARG A 106 -11.21 15.13 -0.01
C ARG A 106 -10.64 15.30 1.39
N PHE A 107 -9.64 16.16 1.55
CA PHE A 107 -9.01 16.44 2.83
C PHE A 107 -10.01 17.04 3.82
N ASP A 108 -10.75 18.09 3.42
CA ASP A 108 -11.71 18.78 4.26
C ASP A 108 -12.92 17.90 4.61
N LYS A 109 -13.35 17.05 3.70
CA LYS A 109 -14.40 16.06 3.98
C LYS A 109 -13.98 15.09 5.09
N LEU A 110 -12.75 14.58 5.05
CA LEU A 110 -12.23 13.72 6.12
C LEU A 110 -12.08 14.50 7.43
N ARG A 111 -11.45 15.66 7.40
CA ARG A 111 -11.24 16.51 8.58
C ARG A 111 -12.54 16.83 9.29
N ASN A 112 -13.59 17.15 8.53
CA ASN A 112 -14.88 17.58 9.07
C ASN A 112 -15.87 16.41 9.28
N SER A 113 -15.44 15.17 9.03
CA SER A 113 -16.30 14.01 9.21
C SER A 113 -16.76 13.87 10.67
N SER A 114 -18.06 13.58 10.86
CA SER A 114 -18.72 13.53 12.16
C SER A 114 -19.62 12.29 12.28
N GLY A 115 -19.21 11.19 11.68
CA GLY A 115 -19.88 9.90 11.76
C GLY A 115 -19.82 9.29 13.15
N SER A 116 -20.26 8.05 13.27
CA SER A 116 -20.33 7.32 14.53
C SER A 116 -19.11 6.43 14.80
N THR A 117 -18.29 6.12 13.78
CA THR A 117 -17.22 5.12 13.87
C THR A 117 -15.85 5.77 13.91
N LYS A 118 -15.01 5.38 14.87
CA LYS A 118 -13.65 5.90 15.00
C LYS A 118 -12.69 5.20 14.05
N THR A 119 -11.72 5.95 13.53
CA THR A 119 -10.63 5.43 12.69
C THR A 119 -9.92 4.24 13.34
N SER A 120 -9.64 4.30 14.64
CA SER A 120 -8.97 3.24 15.39
C SER A 120 -9.75 1.91 15.39
N GLU A 121 -11.08 1.96 15.40
CA GLU A 121 -11.92 0.75 15.36
C GLU A 121 -11.87 0.09 13.99
N LEU A 122 -11.97 0.88 12.93
CA LEU A 122 -11.86 0.39 11.55
C LEU A 122 -10.46 -0.17 11.27
N ARG A 123 -9.42 0.55 11.71
CA ARG A 123 -8.02 0.11 11.58
C ARG A 123 -7.78 -1.22 12.29
N LEU A 124 -8.26 -1.35 13.52
CA LEU A 124 -8.14 -2.61 14.27
C LEU A 124 -8.90 -3.76 13.59
N SER A 125 -10.09 -3.49 13.04
CA SER A 125 -10.87 -4.47 12.29
C SER A 125 -10.10 -4.94 11.04
N MET A 126 -9.56 -4.02 10.27
CA MET A 126 -8.69 -4.33 9.12
C MET A 126 -7.48 -5.18 9.53
N GLN A 127 -6.74 -4.77 10.56
CA GLN A 127 -5.55 -5.47 11.05
C GLN A 127 -5.87 -6.91 11.47
N LYS A 128 -6.95 -7.11 12.23
CA LYS A 128 -7.39 -8.45 12.66
C LYS A 128 -7.78 -9.31 11.46
N THR A 129 -8.46 -8.76 10.48
CA THR A 129 -8.84 -9.47 9.25
C THR A 129 -7.58 -9.89 8.48
N MET A 130 -6.67 -8.98 8.23
CA MET A 130 -5.43 -9.27 7.49
C MET A 130 -4.56 -10.28 8.24
N GLN A 131 -4.41 -10.14 9.56
CA GLN A 131 -3.62 -11.07 10.38
C GLN A 131 -4.20 -12.49 10.42
N SER A 132 -5.53 -12.62 10.48
CA SER A 132 -6.18 -13.93 10.60
C SER A 132 -6.46 -14.61 9.25
N LYS A 133 -6.58 -13.83 8.15
CA LYS A 133 -7.06 -14.33 6.86
C LYS A 133 -6.04 -14.23 5.73
N CYS A 134 -5.12 -13.28 5.79
CA CYS A 134 -4.14 -13.01 4.72
C CYS A 134 -2.69 -12.86 5.22
N ALA A 135 -2.36 -13.48 6.37
CA ALA A 135 -0.99 -13.46 6.91
C ALA A 135 -0.11 -14.54 6.26
N VAL A 136 0.75 -15.18 7.05
CA VAL A 136 1.74 -16.17 6.57
C VAL A 136 1.08 -17.44 6.04
N PHE A 137 0.06 -17.95 6.72
CA PHE A 137 -0.65 -19.18 6.34
C PHE A 137 -1.97 -18.84 5.66
N ARG A 138 -2.08 -19.18 4.39
CA ARG A 138 -3.22 -18.84 3.53
C ARG A 138 -3.82 -20.08 2.90
N THR A 139 -5.14 -20.12 2.84
CA THR A 139 -5.91 -21.08 2.07
C THR A 139 -6.96 -20.32 1.26
N GLU A 140 -7.48 -20.93 0.18
CA GLU A 140 -8.57 -20.34 -0.59
C GLU A 140 -9.73 -19.94 0.32
N LYS A 141 -10.12 -20.81 1.25
CA LYS A 141 -11.19 -20.55 2.21
C LYS A 141 -10.91 -19.32 3.08
N THR A 142 -9.71 -19.24 3.68
CA THR A 142 -9.36 -18.10 4.57
C THR A 142 -9.28 -16.79 3.80
N LEU A 143 -8.75 -16.79 2.58
CA LEU A 143 -8.70 -15.60 1.74
C LEU A 143 -10.09 -15.13 1.33
N LYS A 144 -10.99 -16.05 0.93
CA LYS A 144 -12.38 -15.73 0.58
C LYS A 144 -13.13 -15.11 1.75
N GLU A 145 -13.04 -15.73 2.93
CA GLU A 145 -13.63 -15.18 4.17
C GLU A 145 -13.05 -13.79 4.49
N GLY A 146 -11.75 -13.59 4.26
CA GLY A 146 -11.08 -12.31 4.47
C GLY A 146 -11.54 -11.22 3.50
N MET A 147 -11.75 -11.56 2.22
CA MET A 147 -12.32 -10.62 1.23
C MET A 147 -13.70 -10.14 1.64
N ASP A 148 -14.52 -11.01 2.20
CA ASP A 148 -15.84 -10.62 2.70
C ASP A 148 -15.75 -9.75 3.97
N GLN A 149 -14.80 -10.07 4.86
CA GLN A 149 -14.61 -9.34 6.12
C GLN A 149 -14.01 -7.96 5.93
N ILE A 150 -13.05 -7.80 4.98
CA ILE A 150 -12.35 -6.54 4.74
C ILE A 150 -13.26 -5.43 4.18
N ARG A 151 -14.37 -5.80 3.57
CA ARG A 151 -15.37 -4.84 3.07
C ARG A 151 -15.98 -4.00 4.18
N LYS A 152 -16.20 -4.57 5.35
CA LYS A 152 -16.81 -3.86 6.49
C LYS A 152 -16.02 -2.62 6.92
N PRO A 153 -14.72 -2.72 7.26
CA PRO A 153 -13.96 -1.51 7.58
C PRO A 153 -13.80 -0.56 6.39
N PHE A 154 -13.84 -1.03 5.15
CA PHE A 154 -13.83 -0.16 3.98
C PHE A 154 -15.14 0.65 3.86
N GLU A 155 -16.28 0.00 3.96
CA GLU A 155 -17.58 0.65 3.93
C GLU A 155 -17.78 1.59 5.13
N GLY A 156 -17.22 1.23 6.28
CA GLY A 156 -17.21 2.04 7.50
C GLY A 156 -16.52 3.40 7.35
N MET A 157 -15.66 3.58 6.32
CA MET A 157 -15.11 4.90 5.98
C MET A 157 -16.18 5.94 5.64
N GLY A 158 -17.35 5.51 5.18
CA GLY A 158 -18.48 6.40 4.90
C GLY A 158 -19.10 7.04 6.14
N ASP A 159 -18.91 6.43 7.32
CA ASP A 159 -19.44 6.88 8.62
C ASP A 159 -18.32 7.16 9.64
N ILE A 160 -17.16 7.60 9.15
CA ILE A 160 -16.00 7.84 10.01
C ILE A 160 -16.17 9.15 10.80
N SER A 161 -15.58 9.17 12.00
CA SER A 161 -15.56 10.33 12.89
C SER A 161 -14.12 10.73 13.19
N VAL A 162 -13.78 11.96 12.86
CA VAL A 162 -12.54 12.61 13.28
C VAL A 162 -12.89 13.59 14.40
N SER A 163 -12.33 13.42 15.58
CA SER A 163 -12.69 14.21 16.75
C SER A 163 -11.98 15.56 16.79
N ASP A 164 -10.70 15.60 16.45
CA ASP A 164 -9.93 16.83 16.35
C ASP A 164 -9.99 17.42 14.94
N LYS A 165 -10.55 18.62 14.81
CA LYS A 165 -10.67 19.35 13.54
C LYS A 165 -9.54 20.37 13.31
N SER A 166 -8.60 20.49 14.23
CA SER A 166 -7.46 21.41 14.10
C SER A 166 -6.51 20.97 12.99
N LEU A 167 -5.63 21.89 12.59
CA LEU A 167 -4.56 21.61 11.62
C LEU A 167 -3.18 21.49 12.28
N LEU A 168 -3.11 21.63 13.61
CA LEU A 168 -1.85 21.61 14.35
C LEU A 168 -1.73 20.30 15.13
N PHE A 169 -0.69 19.52 14.83
CA PHE A 169 -0.38 18.25 15.52
C PHE A 169 -1.58 17.28 15.63
N ASN A 170 -2.45 17.29 14.63
CA ASN A 170 -3.66 16.48 14.60
C ASN A 170 -3.36 15.04 14.14
N THR A 171 -3.02 14.19 15.10
CA THR A 171 -2.75 12.75 14.84
C THR A 171 -4.01 12.00 14.43
N ASP A 172 -5.19 12.39 14.90
CA ASP A 172 -6.46 11.76 14.54
C ASP A 172 -6.75 11.92 13.03
N LEU A 173 -6.52 13.11 12.49
CA LEU A 173 -6.66 13.37 11.05
C LEU A 173 -5.59 12.63 10.23
N VAL A 174 -4.32 12.65 10.67
CA VAL A 174 -3.24 11.93 9.98
C VAL A 174 -3.52 10.43 9.93
N GLU A 175 -3.90 9.83 11.07
CA GLU A 175 -4.28 8.43 11.16
C GLU A 175 -5.46 8.07 10.23
N THR A 176 -6.41 8.99 10.07
CA THR A 176 -7.56 8.80 9.18
C THR A 176 -7.17 8.86 7.70
N LEU A 177 -6.30 9.79 7.32
CA LEU A 177 -5.75 9.88 5.97
C LEU A 177 -4.90 8.66 5.61
N GLU A 178 -4.08 8.19 6.55
CA GLU A 178 -3.30 6.96 6.40
C GLU A 178 -4.20 5.73 6.26
N PHE A 179 -5.27 5.67 7.06
CA PHE A 179 -6.18 4.54 7.03
C PHE A 179 -6.89 4.40 5.68
N ASP A 180 -7.30 5.50 5.04
CA ASP A 180 -7.89 5.45 3.68
C ASP A 180 -6.92 4.79 2.66
N ASN A 181 -5.63 5.03 2.80
CA ASN A 181 -4.62 4.38 1.97
C ASN A 181 -4.39 2.92 2.37
N LEU A 182 -4.27 2.63 3.66
CA LEU A 182 -4.02 1.29 4.18
C LEU A 182 -5.13 0.31 3.85
N ILE A 183 -6.39 0.71 3.98
CA ILE A 183 -7.52 -0.18 3.70
C ILE A 183 -7.58 -0.56 2.20
N ARG A 184 -7.25 0.35 1.30
CA ARG A 184 -7.16 0.07 -0.14
C ARG A 184 -6.04 -0.91 -0.47
N GLN A 185 -4.88 -0.74 0.16
CA GLN A 185 -3.77 -1.70 0.02
C GLN A 185 -4.13 -3.06 0.59
N ALA A 186 -4.81 -3.13 1.74
CA ALA A 186 -5.26 -4.38 2.33
C ALA A 186 -6.24 -5.12 1.40
N MET A 187 -7.22 -4.41 0.82
CA MET A 187 -8.16 -4.98 -0.15
C MET A 187 -7.44 -5.50 -1.39
N THR A 188 -6.55 -4.70 -1.97
CA THR A 188 -5.76 -5.11 -3.15
C THR A 188 -4.88 -6.33 -2.85
N THR A 189 -4.26 -6.36 -1.67
CA THR A 189 -3.40 -7.48 -1.26
C THR A 189 -4.17 -8.78 -1.13
N ILE A 190 -5.33 -8.76 -0.46
CA ILE A 190 -6.11 -9.99 -0.24
C ILE A 190 -6.78 -10.47 -1.52
N ASP A 191 -7.27 -9.56 -2.36
CA ASP A 191 -7.86 -9.88 -3.66
C ASP A 191 -6.81 -10.49 -4.60
N SER A 192 -5.64 -9.88 -4.71
CA SER A 192 -4.52 -10.40 -5.49
C SER A 192 -4.04 -11.76 -5.00
N ALA A 193 -4.00 -11.96 -3.67
CA ALA A 193 -3.62 -13.24 -3.08
C ALA A 193 -4.64 -14.35 -3.37
N TYR A 194 -5.93 -14.01 -3.40
CA TYR A 194 -7.00 -14.95 -3.71
C TYR A 194 -6.98 -15.41 -5.19
N HIS A 195 -6.77 -14.46 -6.12
CA HIS A 195 -6.78 -14.74 -7.56
C HIS A 195 -5.44 -15.20 -8.11
N ARG A 196 -4.47 -15.41 -7.26
CA ARG A 196 -3.14 -15.84 -7.68
C ARG A 196 -3.11 -17.32 -7.97
N ASP A 197 -3.04 -17.68 -9.24
CA ASP A 197 -2.73 -19.03 -9.71
C ASP A 197 -1.22 -19.31 -9.64
N ARG A 198 -0.90 -20.52 -9.20
CA ARG A 198 0.46 -21.05 -9.18
C ARG A 198 0.50 -22.48 -9.65
#